data_e7b338be9a976d796c97b3593026ffa7
#
_entry.id   e7b338be9a976d796c97b3593026ffa7
#
_cell.length_a   1.000
_cell.length_b   1.000
_cell.length_c   1.000
_cell.angle_alpha   90.00
_cell.angle_beta   90.00
_cell.angle_gamma   90.00
#
_symmetry.space_group_name_H-M   'P 1'
#
loop_
_entity.id
_entity.type
_entity.pdbx_description
1 polymer ?
#
loop_
_entity_poly.entity_id
_entity_poly.type
_entity_poly.pdbx_seq_one_letter_code
_entity_poly.pdbx_strand_id
1 'polypeptide(L)'
;MSLTAVRPRRPAAAVPAPSPTPAPETPRRPRRSVVLLVFVLGMLSATSSLATDLYLPAFPQIAHDLGATESQVQLTLTAVMVGLAVGQIIVGPLSDRFGRRVPLLIGVAVFTATSFLCMVVTSAEMFTAVRLLQGLAAAVSAVVSRAVVRDVFDGDSAARLFSRLTLIVGLAPMLGPIMGGQLLLFGPWQLLFAVLGAAGVAGFALVYFGLPESLPHSERVRQDPKATLRLFGRLLRDPAFIAPTLTMGFSFAMTFTYISAFSFVSQSEFGATAQQFSIIFGINTLGMIIGNQVNAALITRMDTPRRLIAGLLGATASVAALGGLHLTGNATLVTVTAVLFVMMFFTGLISPNATTLAIVSRPTSEAGSASALLGTLQFAFGGALAAAAGLTSTGEATLGSMALVMVVTSLAATGVYLALVLRRRSVSLAAA
;
A
#
# COMPACT_ATOMS: atom_id res chain seq x y z
N MET A 1 47.92 -22.31 80.90
CA MET A 1 47.50 -22.33 79.47
C MET A 1 46.15 -21.64 79.32
N SER A 2 46.19 -20.36 78.87
CA SER A 2 44.97 -19.50 78.77
C SER A 2 44.50 -19.50 77.35
N LEU A 3 43.32 -20.01 77.13
CA LEU A 3 42.61 -19.97 75.81
C LEU A 3 41.91 -18.67 75.64
N THR A 4 42.43 -17.79 74.82
CA THR A 4 41.83 -16.55 74.39
C THR A 4 40.73 -16.81 73.36
N ALA A 5 39.49 -16.58 73.71
CA ALA A 5 38.31 -16.70 72.81
C ALA A 5 38.31 -15.55 71.80
N VAL A 6 38.39 -15.87 70.48
CA VAL A 6 38.20 -14.91 69.39
C VAL A 6 36.72 -14.66 69.21
N ARG A 7 36.27 -13.40 69.41
CA ARG A 7 34.89 -12.95 69.08
C ARG A 7 34.70 -12.84 67.59
N PRO A 8 33.59 -13.35 67.03
CA PRO A 8 33.29 -13.16 65.61
C PRO A 8 32.93 -11.70 65.32
N ARG A 9 33.53 -11.15 64.23
CA ARG A 9 33.21 -9.81 63.73
C ARG A 9 31.76 -9.79 63.18
N ARG A 10 30.94 -8.81 63.61
CA ARG A 10 29.65 -8.52 63.04
C ARG A 10 29.83 -8.14 61.57
N PRO A 11 28.95 -8.63 60.64
CA PRO A 11 28.98 -8.20 59.28
C PRO A 11 28.57 -6.70 59.20
N ALA A 12 29.30 -5.93 58.41
CA ALA A 12 29.01 -4.54 58.15
C ALA A 12 27.62 -4.41 57.53
N ALA A 13 26.82 -3.46 58.03
CA ALA A 13 25.47 -3.15 57.48
C ALA A 13 25.62 -2.80 56.00
N ALA A 14 24.89 -3.50 55.15
CA ALA A 14 24.79 -3.20 53.74
C ALA A 14 24.24 -1.78 53.52
N VAL A 15 24.99 -0.96 52.82
CA VAL A 15 24.53 0.38 52.39
C VAL A 15 23.35 0.16 51.46
N PRO A 16 22.16 0.75 51.70
CA PRO A 16 21.03 0.59 50.79
C PRO A 16 21.39 1.18 49.42
N ALA A 17 21.14 0.40 48.36
CA ALA A 17 21.33 0.84 46.98
C ALA A 17 20.50 2.12 46.75
N PRO A 18 21.05 3.14 46.03
CA PRO A 18 20.29 4.34 45.73
C PRO A 18 19.03 3.96 44.94
N SER A 19 17.89 4.49 45.38
CA SER A 19 16.60 4.32 44.70
C SER A 19 16.74 4.76 43.24
N PRO A 20 16.22 4.01 42.27
CA PRO A 20 16.29 4.42 40.86
C PRO A 20 15.61 5.79 40.75
N THR A 21 16.36 6.76 40.23
CA THR A 21 15.84 8.08 39.90
C THR A 21 14.67 7.89 38.93
N PRO A 22 13.47 8.44 39.21
CA PRO A 22 12.36 8.32 38.27
C PRO A 22 12.78 8.91 36.94
N ALA A 23 12.63 8.13 35.87
CA ALA A 23 12.86 8.61 34.50
C ALA A 23 12.02 9.89 34.27
N PRO A 24 12.58 10.91 33.60
CA PRO A 24 11.85 12.15 33.37
C PRO A 24 10.53 11.83 32.67
N GLU A 25 9.41 12.16 33.31
CA GLU A 25 8.08 12.02 32.72
C GLU A 25 8.02 12.90 31.47
N THR A 26 7.95 12.28 30.31
CA THR A 26 7.67 12.98 29.06
C THR A 26 6.34 13.73 29.22
N PRO A 27 6.28 15.04 28.94
CA PRO A 27 5.06 15.81 29.12
C PRO A 27 3.91 15.20 28.33
N ARG A 28 2.88 14.70 29.01
CA ARG A 28 1.68 14.14 28.39
C ARG A 28 1.00 15.26 27.59
N ARG A 29 1.05 15.15 26.25
CA ARG A 29 0.31 16.09 25.38
C ARG A 29 -1.18 16.06 25.70
N PRO A 30 -1.88 17.21 25.69
CA PRO A 30 -3.31 17.25 25.95
C PRO A 30 -4.10 16.37 24.96
N ARG A 31 -5.07 15.61 25.45
CA ARG A 31 -5.87 14.64 24.64
C ARG A 31 -6.43 15.22 23.34
N ARG A 32 -6.80 16.51 23.31
CA ARG A 32 -7.31 17.22 22.12
C ARG A 32 -6.27 17.28 21.00
N SER A 33 -4.99 17.49 21.31
CA SER A 33 -3.93 17.54 20.31
C SER A 33 -3.65 16.17 19.69
N VAL A 34 -3.84 15.08 20.44
CA VAL A 34 -3.68 13.70 19.94
C VAL A 34 -4.81 13.34 18.97
N VAL A 35 -6.07 13.66 19.32
CA VAL A 35 -7.22 13.37 18.45
C VAL A 35 -7.11 14.14 17.13
N LEU A 36 -6.74 15.41 17.19
CA LEU A 36 -6.51 16.22 15.97
C LEU A 36 -5.39 15.62 15.10
N LEU A 37 -4.28 15.21 15.72
CA LEU A 37 -3.17 14.61 15.01
C LEU A 37 -3.57 13.30 14.30
N VAL A 38 -4.33 12.43 15.00
CA VAL A 38 -4.86 11.18 14.42
C VAL A 38 -5.77 11.48 13.23
N PHE A 39 -6.64 12.48 13.37
CA PHE A 39 -7.56 12.88 12.31
C PHE A 39 -6.80 13.42 11.08
N VAL A 40 -5.83 14.32 11.28
CA VAL A 40 -4.99 14.88 10.22
C VAL A 40 -4.23 13.78 9.48
N LEU A 41 -3.53 12.92 10.21
CA LEU A 41 -2.73 11.84 9.60
C LEU A 41 -3.63 10.80 8.90
N GLY A 42 -4.79 10.49 9.46
CA GLY A 42 -5.79 9.62 8.85
C GLY A 42 -6.34 10.18 7.56
N MET A 43 -6.74 11.45 7.56
CA MET A 43 -7.21 12.16 6.37
C MET A 43 -6.15 12.21 5.26
N LEU A 44 -4.91 12.54 5.60
CA LEU A 44 -3.80 12.58 4.64
C LEU A 44 -3.52 11.20 4.03
N SER A 45 -3.57 10.14 4.86
CA SER A 45 -3.40 8.78 4.38
C SER A 45 -4.56 8.33 3.48
N ALA A 46 -5.79 8.69 3.82
CA ALA A 46 -6.98 8.40 3.03
C ALA A 46 -6.96 9.13 1.68
N THR A 47 -6.57 10.42 1.66
CA THR A 47 -6.48 11.22 0.43
C THR A 47 -5.54 10.58 -0.60
N SER A 48 -4.42 10.01 -0.14
CA SER A 48 -3.47 9.29 -1.00
C SER A 48 -4.11 8.08 -1.69
N SER A 49 -4.90 7.29 -0.95
CA SER A 49 -5.61 6.13 -1.50
C SER A 49 -6.81 6.53 -2.36
N LEU A 50 -7.57 7.56 -1.94
CA LEU A 50 -8.69 8.07 -2.72
C LEU A 50 -8.25 8.63 -4.08
N ALA A 51 -7.03 9.19 -4.18
CA ALA A 51 -6.48 9.65 -5.44
C ALA A 51 -6.35 8.54 -6.50
N THR A 52 -6.20 7.29 -6.10
CA THR A 52 -6.10 6.13 -7.00
C THR A 52 -7.45 5.54 -7.35
N ASP A 53 -8.39 5.52 -6.41
CA ASP A 53 -9.57 4.68 -6.52
C ASP A 53 -10.87 5.45 -6.81
N LEU A 54 -10.93 6.75 -6.45
CA LEU A 54 -12.14 7.58 -6.58
C LEU A 54 -12.63 7.73 -8.02
N TYR A 55 -11.71 7.78 -9.01
CA TYR A 55 -12.04 8.06 -10.40
C TYR A 55 -12.22 6.82 -11.29
N LEU A 56 -12.01 5.60 -10.72
CA LEU A 56 -12.18 4.36 -11.46
C LEU A 56 -13.55 4.22 -12.13
N PRO A 57 -14.69 4.59 -11.49
CA PRO A 57 -16.00 4.50 -12.13
C PRO A 57 -16.16 5.42 -13.36
N ALA A 58 -15.33 6.46 -13.46
CA ALA A 58 -15.38 7.45 -14.54
C ALA A 58 -14.50 7.08 -15.75
N PHE A 59 -13.79 5.96 -15.73
CA PHE A 59 -12.85 5.60 -16.80
C PHE A 59 -13.45 5.66 -18.21
N PRO A 60 -14.62 5.05 -18.49
CA PRO A 60 -15.23 5.16 -19.82
C PRO A 60 -15.60 6.59 -20.21
N GLN A 61 -16.10 7.40 -19.25
CA GLN A 61 -16.42 8.79 -19.50
C GLN A 61 -15.16 9.61 -19.82
N ILE A 62 -14.06 9.39 -19.09
CA ILE A 62 -12.77 10.06 -19.32
C ILE A 62 -12.23 9.68 -20.71
N ALA A 63 -12.30 8.41 -21.11
CA ALA A 63 -11.88 7.95 -22.41
C ALA A 63 -12.67 8.67 -23.53
N HIS A 64 -13.97 8.72 -23.39
CA HIS A 64 -14.85 9.41 -24.33
C HIS A 64 -14.54 10.91 -24.42
N ASP A 65 -14.48 11.61 -23.30
CA ASP A 65 -14.34 13.07 -23.25
C ASP A 65 -12.97 13.56 -23.72
N LEU A 66 -11.91 12.78 -23.50
CA LEU A 66 -10.55 13.08 -23.96
C LEU A 66 -10.23 12.51 -25.35
N GLY A 67 -11.18 11.80 -25.99
CA GLY A 67 -10.92 11.09 -27.24
C GLY A 67 -9.77 10.06 -27.11
N ALA A 68 -9.62 9.47 -25.94
CA ALA A 68 -8.53 8.59 -25.58
C ALA A 68 -8.93 7.12 -25.71
N THR A 69 -7.95 6.24 -25.98
CA THR A 69 -8.14 4.80 -25.87
C THR A 69 -8.24 4.37 -24.40
N GLU A 70 -8.89 3.24 -24.13
CA GLU A 70 -8.98 2.69 -22.76
C GLU A 70 -7.60 2.45 -22.16
N SER A 71 -6.64 1.99 -22.96
CA SER A 71 -5.24 1.82 -22.57
C SER A 71 -4.60 3.14 -22.11
N GLN A 72 -4.85 4.25 -22.81
CA GLN A 72 -4.34 5.56 -22.40
C GLN A 72 -4.92 6.02 -21.07
N VAL A 73 -6.20 5.74 -20.81
CA VAL A 73 -6.80 6.04 -19.49
C VAL A 73 -6.21 5.14 -18.39
N GLN A 74 -5.99 3.85 -18.65
CA GLN A 74 -5.32 2.95 -17.69
C GLN A 74 -3.89 3.40 -17.38
N LEU A 75 -3.17 3.98 -18.36
CA LEU A 75 -1.83 4.55 -18.13
C LEU A 75 -1.86 5.71 -17.13
N THR A 76 -2.95 6.45 -16.99
CA THR A 76 -3.07 7.50 -15.98
C THR A 76 -3.02 6.94 -14.56
N LEU A 77 -3.61 5.76 -14.34
CA LEU A 77 -3.55 5.05 -13.07
C LEU A 77 -2.14 4.47 -12.82
N THR A 78 -1.53 3.90 -13.87
CA THR A 78 -0.13 3.46 -13.83
C THR A 78 0.81 4.61 -13.47
N ALA A 79 0.61 5.79 -14.03
CA ALA A 79 1.40 6.98 -13.75
C ALA A 79 1.33 7.39 -12.26
N VAL A 80 0.15 7.36 -11.65
CA VAL A 80 0.01 7.58 -10.20
C VAL A 80 0.80 6.57 -9.40
N MET A 81 0.74 5.28 -9.77
CA MET A 81 1.48 4.21 -9.06
C MET A 81 2.99 4.39 -9.19
N VAL A 82 3.48 4.75 -10.38
CA VAL A 82 4.89 5.08 -10.60
C VAL A 82 5.29 6.28 -9.76
N GLY A 83 4.46 7.33 -9.73
CA GLY A 83 4.66 8.48 -8.87
C GLY A 83 4.75 8.12 -7.38
N LEU A 84 3.82 7.28 -6.89
CA LEU A 84 3.84 6.75 -5.52
C LEU A 84 5.12 5.94 -5.25
N ALA A 85 5.52 5.07 -6.17
CA ALA A 85 6.72 4.24 -6.05
C ALA A 85 8.00 5.08 -5.92
N VAL A 86 8.19 6.01 -6.86
CA VAL A 86 9.34 6.93 -6.86
C VAL A 86 9.32 7.84 -5.63
N GLY A 87 8.14 8.37 -5.29
CA GLY A 87 7.96 9.22 -4.13
C GLY A 87 8.31 8.53 -2.82
N GLN A 88 7.99 7.24 -2.65
CA GLN A 88 8.36 6.49 -1.43
C GLN A 88 9.87 6.41 -1.21
N ILE A 89 10.67 6.30 -2.28
CA ILE A 89 12.14 6.28 -2.17
C ILE A 89 12.69 7.66 -1.79
N ILE A 90 12.15 8.72 -2.40
CA ILE A 90 12.69 10.09 -2.28
C ILE A 90 12.25 10.74 -0.97
N VAL A 91 11.00 10.58 -0.59
CA VAL A 91 10.37 11.33 0.51
C VAL A 91 10.94 10.94 1.87
N GLY A 92 11.27 9.67 2.09
CA GLY A 92 11.85 9.21 3.35
C GLY A 92 13.09 10.03 3.73
N PRO A 93 14.19 9.92 2.97
CA PRO A 93 15.42 10.68 3.22
C PRO A 93 15.21 12.20 3.24
N LEU A 94 14.31 12.71 2.39
CA LEU A 94 14.02 14.14 2.33
C LEU A 94 13.39 14.63 3.63
N SER A 95 12.41 13.89 4.17
CA SER A 95 11.75 14.23 5.42
C SER A 95 12.62 14.02 6.65
N ASP A 96 13.59 13.10 6.63
CA ASP A 96 14.59 12.93 7.68
C ASP A 96 15.60 14.08 7.71
N ARG A 97 15.86 14.70 6.56
CA ARG A 97 16.81 15.82 6.43
C ARG A 97 16.19 17.18 6.75
N PHE A 98 15.00 17.46 6.21
CA PHE A 98 14.37 18.79 6.30
C PHE A 98 13.32 18.90 7.42
N GLY A 99 13.04 17.82 8.15
CA GLY A 99 11.93 17.72 9.08
C GLY A 99 10.66 17.21 8.40
N ARG A 100 9.61 16.94 9.17
CA ARG A 100 8.37 16.32 8.67
C ARG A 100 7.41 17.35 8.06
N ARG A 101 7.31 18.51 8.71
CA ARG A 101 6.28 19.50 8.39
C ARG A 101 6.46 20.15 7.02
N VAL A 102 7.67 20.57 6.68
CA VAL A 102 7.93 21.31 5.42
C VAL A 102 7.70 20.42 4.18
N PRO A 103 8.29 19.22 4.08
CA PRO A 103 7.99 18.32 2.96
C PRO A 103 6.51 17.97 2.86
N LEU A 104 5.82 17.79 4.00
CA LEU A 104 4.39 17.48 4.02
C LEU A 104 3.54 18.62 3.46
N LEU A 105 3.80 19.87 3.85
CA LEU A 105 3.12 21.05 3.31
C LEU A 105 3.32 21.18 1.80
N ILE A 106 4.56 21.01 1.33
CA ILE A 106 4.87 21.04 -0.10
C ILE A 106 4.12 19.93 -0.84
N GLY A 107 4.18 18.69 -0.33
CA GLY A 107 3.50 17.54 -0.92
C GLY A 107 1.98 17.75 -1.02
N VAL A 108 1.35 18.20 0.06
CA VAL A 108 -0.11 18.45 0.07
C VAL A 108 -0.47 19.62 -0.85
N ALA A 109 0.35 20.68 -0.92
CA ALA A 109 0.13 21.79 -1.86
C ALA A 109 0.22 21.33 -3.32
N VAL A 110 1.25 20.53 -3.67
CA VAL A 110 1.39 19.96 -5.03
C VAL A 110 0.24 19.00 -5.34
N PHE A 111 -0.17 18.15 -4.38
CA PHE A 111 -1.32 17.27 -4.54
C PHE A 111 -2.60 18.06 -4.83
N THR A 112 -2.84 19.14 -4.10
CA THR A 112 -3.99 20.01 -4.28
C THR A 112 -3.97 20.69 -5.65
N ALA A 113 -2.83 21.26 -6.03
CA ALA A 113 -2.66 21.92 -7.33
C ALA A 113 -2.87 20.94 -8.49
N THR A 114 -2.27 19.74 -8.42
CA THR A 114 -2.43 18.72 -9.45
C THR A 114 -3.85 18.16 -9.50
N SER A 115 -4.57 18.07 -8.36
CA SER A 115 -5.98 17.68 -8.35
C SER A 115 -6.84 18.69 -9.11
N PHE A 116 -6.68 20.00 -8.89
CA PHE A 116 -7.38 21.01 -9.66
C PHE A 116 -6.94 21.06 -11.13
N LEU A 117 -5.66 20.81 -11.41
CA LEU A 117 -5.16 20.75 -12.78
C LEU A 117 -5.77 19.58 -13.56
N CYS A 118 -6.07 18.44 -12.93
CA CYS A 118 -6.78 17.33 -13.55
C CYS A 118 -8.18 17.72 -14.07
N MET A 119 -8.80 18.78 -13.56
CA MET A 119 -10.12 19.24 -14.02
C MET A 119 -10.08 19.93 -15.39
N VAL A 120 -8.93 20.44 -15.79
CA VAL A 120 -8.77 21.28 -17.01
C VAL A 120 -7.87 20.61 -18.06
N VAL A 121 -7.53 19.35 -17.88
CA VAL A 121 -6.75 18.60 -18.87
C VAL A 121 -7.57 18.39 -20.15
N THR A 122 -6.90 18.47 -21.29
CA THR A 122 -7.53 18.35 -22.61
C THR A 122 -7.00 17.16 -23.42
N SER A 123 -6.01 16.43 -22.90
CA SER A 123 -5.47 15.22 -23.54
C SER A 123 -5.08 14.15 -22.52
N ALA A 124 -5.04 12.89 -22.96
CA ALA A 124 -4.64 11.77 -22.13
C ALA A 124 -3.17 11.87 -21.67
N GLU A 125 -2.28 12.42 -22.52
CA GLU A 125 -0.86 12.61 -22.20
C GLU A 125 -0.69 13.64 -21.09
N MET A 126 -1.38 14.79 -21.21
CA MET A 126 -1.39 15.83 -20.16
C MET A 126 -1.94 15.26 -18.87
N PHE A 127 -3.05 14.51 -18.95
CA PHE A 127 -3.64 13.86 -17.78
C PHE A 127 -2.65 12.89 -17.13
N THR A 128 -1.99 12.04 -17.91
CA THR A 128 -0.98 11.08 -17.43
C THR A 128 0.18 11.79 -16.72
N ALA A 129 0.69 12.89 -17.29
CA ALA A 129 1.77 13.67 -16.67
C ALA A 129 1.34 14.30 -15.34
N VAL A 130 0.14 14.88 -15.29
CA VAL A 130 -0.41 15.47 -14.04
C VAL A 130 -0.64 14.38 -12.98
N ARG A 131 -1.12 13.21 -13.39
CA ARG A 131 -1.32 12.05 -12.50
C ARG A 131 -0.01 11.51 -11.93
N LEU A 132 1.07 11.50 -12.70
CA LEU A 132 2.40 11.15 -12.21
C LEU A 132 2.84 12.09 -11.07
N LEU A 133 2.70 13.40 -11.28
CA LEU A 133 3.03 14.41 -10.27
C LEU A 133 2.13 14.29 -9.04
N GLN A 134 0.83 14.01 -9.23
CA GLN A 134 -0.11 13.79 -8.13
C GLN A 134 0.29 12.56 -7.31
N GLY A 135 0.73 11.47 -7.96
CA GLY A 135 1.24 10.27 -7.27
C GLY A 135 2.49 10.54 -6.45
N LEU A 136 3.46 11.30 -7.00
CA LEU A 136 4.65 11.76 -6.26
C LEU A 136 4.26 12.55 -5.01
N ALA A 137 3.31 13.47 -5.15
CA ALA A 137 2.81 14.29 -4.05
C ALA A 137 2.04 13.47 -3.01
N ALA A 138 1.22 12.50 -3.44
CA ALA A 138 0.48 11.60 -2.55
C ALA A 138 1.41 10.71 -1.71
N ALA A 139 2.57 10.31 -2.26
CA ALA A 139 3.57 9.55 -1.52
C ALA A 139 4.09 10.31 -0.29
N VAL A 140 4.17 11.65 -0.35
CA VAL A 140 4.59 12.48 0.79
C VAL A 140 3.66 12.28 1.97
N SER A 141 2.34 12.36 1.73
CA SER A 141 1.32 12.15 2.77
C SER A 141 1.42 10.75 3.38
N ALA A 142 1.58 9.72 2.55
CA ALA A 142 1.65 8.33 3.01
C ALA A 142 2.93 8.03 3.82
N VAL A 143 4.09 8.54 3.41
CA VAL A 143 5.38 8.29 4.05
C VAL A 143 5.52 9.11 5.33
N VAL A 144 5.25 10.43 5.25
CA VAL A 144 5.45 11.34 6.37
C VAL A 144 4.44 11.08 7.49
N SER A 145 3.19 10.72 7.18
CA SER A 145 2.21 10.36 8.22
C SER A 145 2.70 9.21 9.09
N ARG A 146 3.26 8.16 8.48
CA ARG A 146 3.85 7.02 9.21
C ARG A 146 5.08 7.42 10.03
N ALA A 147 5.92 8.32 9.50
CA ALA A 147 7.08 8.84 10.21
C ALA A 147 6.66 9.69 11.43
N VAL A 148 5.69 10.60 11.29
CA VAL A 148 5.16 11.41 12.40
C VAL A 148 4.58 10.54 13.52
N VAL A 149 3.86 9.45 13.19
CA VAL A 149 3.38 8.50 14.21
C VAL A 149 4.53 7.92 15.01
N ARG A 150 5.60 7.49 14.34
CA ARG A 150 6.79 6.93 14.99
C ARG A 150 7.57 7.96 15.81
N ASP A 151 7.59 9.23 15.37
CA ASP A 151 8.32 10.30 16.06
C ASP A 151 7.56 10.81 17.31
N VAL A 152 6.23 10.62 17.38
CA VAL A 152 5.37 11.23 18.40
C VAL A 152 4.86 10.22 19.43
N PHE A 153 4.77 8.94 19.06
CA PHE A 153 4.15 7.90 19.89
C PHE A 153 5.08 6.71 20.06
N ASP A 154 5.11 6.17 21.29
CA ASP A 154 5.92 4.99 21.64
C ASP A 154 5.01 3.82 22.05
N GLY A 155 5.57 2.61 21.98
CA GLY A 155 4.97 1.38 22.49
C GLY A 155 3.54 1.14 22.01
N ASP A 156 2.63 0.81 22.93
CA ASP A 156 1.23 0.49 22.64
C ASP A 156 0.44 1.63 21.99
N SER A 157 0.80 2.89 22.27
CA SER A 157 0.12 4.04 21.68
C SER A 157 0.43 4.18 20.21
N ALA A 158 1.67 3.97 19.79
CA ALA A 158 2.07 3.91 18.40
C ALA A 158 1.40 2.74 17.68
N ALA A 159 1.38 1.54 18.28
CA ALA A 159 0.76 0.36 17.72
C ALA A 159 -0.75 0.56 17.45
N ARG A 160 -1.49 1.13 18.43
CA ARG A 160 -2.92 1.45 18.25
C ARG A 160 -3.16 2.46 17.13
N LEU A 161 -2.30 3.47 17.00
CA LEU A 161 -2.45 4.48 15.97
C LEU A 161 -2.11 3.93 14.58
N PHE A 162 -1.04 3.15 14.44
CA PHE A 162 -0.73 2.43 13.20
C PHE A 162 -1.88 1.52 12.77
N SER A 163 -2.49 0.80 13.71
CA SER A 163 -3.66 -0.05 13.44
C SER A 163 -4.83 0.75 12.88
N ARG A 164 -5.12 1.94 13.45
CA ARG A 164 -6.18 2.84 12.95
C ARG A 164 -5.86 3.38 11.55
N LEU A 165 -4.63 3.82 11.32
CA LEU A 165 -4.21 4.28 9.98
C LEU A 165 -4.30 3.15 8.95
N THR A 166 -3.89 1.95 9.32
CA THR A 166 -4.00 0.77 8.45
C THR A 166 -5.47 0.44 8.13
N LEU A 167 -6.36 0.58 9.10
CA LEU A 167 -7.81 0.39 8.87
C LEU A 167 -8.35 1.44 7.88
N ILE A 168 -7.99 2.71 8.04
CA ILE A 168 -8.42 3.80 7.14
C ILE A 168 -7.91 3.53 5.72
N VAL A 169 -6.62 3.22 5.56
CA VAL A 169 -6.01 2.90 4.27
C VAL A 169 -6.59 1.63 3.67
N GLY A 170 -6.92 0.62 4.48
CA GLY A 170 -7.53 -0.63 4.04
C GLY A 170 -8.99 -0.49 3.59
N LEU A 171 -9.74 0.48 4.13
CA LEU A 171 -11.10 0.78 3.72
C LEU A 171 -11.18 1.72 2.51
N ALA A 172 -10.15 2.51 2.26
CA ALA A 172 -10.15 3.52 1.20
C ALA A 172 -10.40 2.93 -0.21
N PRO A 173 -9.82 1.78 -0.60
CA PRO A 173 -10.12 1.15 -1.90
C PRO A 173 -11.58 0.72 -2.05
N MET A 174 -12.28 0.41 -0.95
CA MET A 174 -13.70 0.10 -0.99
C MET A 174 -14.54 1.38 -1.12
N LEU A 175 -14.21 2.39 -0.33
CA LEU A 175 -14.98 3.64 -0.25
C LEU A 175 -14.73 4.54 -1.47
N GLY A 176 -13.53 4.52 -2.04
CA GLY A 176 -13.15 5.36 -3.17
C GLY A 176 -14.10 5.22 -4.37
N PRO A 177 -14.21 4.04 -4.98
CA PRO A 177 -15.12 3.85 -6.11
C PRO A 177 -16.59 4.06 -5.77
N ILE A 178 -17.04 3.68 -4.56
CA ILE A 178 -18.41 3.92 -4.11
C ILE A 178 -18.71 5.42 -4.07
N MET A 179 -17.83 6.21 -3.45
CA MET A 179 -17.94 7.66 -3.44
C MET A 179 -17.87 8.24 -4.87
N GLY A 180 -16.94 7.73 -5.68
CA GLY A 180 -16.79 8.15 -7.07
C GLY A 180 -18.06 7.93 -7.89
N GLY A 181 -18.62 6.73 -7.83
CA GLY A 181 -19.87 6.41 -8.51
C GLY A 181 -21.05 7.28 -8.07
N GLN A 182 -21.15 7.59 -6.76
CA GLN A 182 -22.19 8.51 -6.26
C GLN A 182 -21.96 9.95 -6.72
N LEU A 183 -20.74 10.45 -6.72
CA LEU A 183 -20.41 11.80 -7.19
C LEU A 183 -20.72 11.99 -8.68
N LEU A 184 -20.60 10.96 -9.51
CA LEU A 184 -20.95 10.99 -10.93
C LEU A 184 -22.47 11.18 -11.18
N LEU A 185 -23.33 11.02 -10.17
CA LEU A 185 -24.75 11.39 -10.26
C LEU A 185 -24.98 12.91 -10.23
N PHE A 186 -24.02 13.65 -9.66
CA PHE A 186 -24.15 15.10 -9.45
C PHE A 186 -23.38 15.95 -10.46
N GLY A 187 -22.50 15.34 -11.26
CA GLY A 187 -21.71 16.07 -12.25
C GLY A 187 -20.74 15.22 -13.04
N PRO A 188 -19.98 15.84 -13.95
CA PRO A 188 -19.01 15.14 -14.79
C PRO A 188 -17.80 14.67 -13.95
N TRP A 189 -16.93 13.84 -14.56
CA TRP A 189 -15.77 13.26 -13.89
C TRP A 189 -14.81 14.28 -13.25
N GLN A 190 -14.76 15.51 -13.75
CA GLN A 190 -13.99 16.61 -13.17
C GLN A 190 -14.39 16.91 -11.72
N LEU A 191 -15.67 16.65 -11.34
CA LEU A 191 -16.14 16.80 -9.96
C LEU A 191 -15.36 15.92 -8.97
N LEU A 192 -14.93 14.74 -9.39
CA LEU A 192 -14.11 13.84 -8.56
C LEU A 192 -12.79 14.49 -8.17
N PHE A 193 -12.16 15.18 -9.12
CA PHE A 193 -10.89 15.90 -8.87
C PHE A 193 -11.12 17.21 -8.11
N ALA A 194 -12.26 17.86 -8.28
CA ALA A 194 -12.64 19.00 -7.43
C ALA A 194 -12.75 18.59 -5.96
N VAL A 195 -13.38 17.45 -5.68
CA VAL A 195 -13.51 16.90 -4.32
C VAL A 195 -12.12 16.53 -3.74
N LEU A 196 -11.24 15.90 -4.54
CA LEU A 196 -9.86 15.62 -4.13
C LEU A 196 -9.08 16.91 -3.87
N GLY A 197 -9.23 17.93 -4.70
CA GLY A 197 -8.61 19.24 -4.52
C GLY A 197 -9.10 19.92 -3.25
N ALA A 198 -10.42 19.92 -3.00
CA ALA A 198 -11.01 20.47 -1.77
C ALA A 198 -10.51 19.73 -0.52
N ALA A 199 -10.42 18.40 -0.56
CA ALA A 199 -9.82 17.60 0.49
C ALA A 199 -8.34 17.95 0.70
N GLY A 200 -7.61 18.22 -0.39
CA GLY A 200 -6.23 18.71 -0.35
C GLY A 200 -6.10 20.07 0.32
N VAL A 201 -6.97 21.05 0.01
CA VAL A 201 -7.03 22.36 0.68
C VAL A 201 -7.28 22.19 2.19
N ALA A 202 -8.27 21.37 2.56
CA ALA A 202 -8.56 21.07 3.96
C ALA A 202 -7.36 20.41 4.65
N GLY A 203 -6.73 19.43 4.00
CA GLY A 203 -5.52 18.77 4.47
C GLY A 203 -4.37 19.75 4.67
N PHE A 204 -4.14 20.66 3.73
CA PHE A 204 -3.11 21.71 3.84
C PHE A 204 -3.37 22.62 5.06
N ALA A 205 -4.61 23.10 5.22
CA ALA A 205 -4.99 23.93 6.36
C ALA A 205 -4.78 23.17 7.69
N LEU A 206 -5.20 21.92 7.76
CA LEU A 206 -5.01 21.09 8.96
C LEU A 206 -3.54 20.86 9.30
N VAL A 207 -2.68 20.64 8.30
CA VAL A 207 -1.22 20.52 8.52
C VAL A 207 -0.63 21.85 8.95
N TYR A 208 -1.02 22.94 8.27
CA TYR A 208 -0.46 24.26 8.54
C TYR A 208 -0.77 24.76 9.96
N PHE A 209 -2.03 24.61 10.39
CA PHE A 209 -2.46 25.08 11.72
C PHE A 209 -2.36 24.03 12.82
N GLY A 210 -2.43 22.74 12.50
CA GLY A 210 -2.60 21.67 13.48
C GLY A 210 -1.38 20.76 13.69
N LEU A 211 -0.41 20.72 12.76
CA LEU A 211 0.75 19.84 12.85
C LEU A 211 2.03 20.62 13.18
N PRO A 212 2.53 20.57 14.43
CA PRO A 212 3.87 21.09 14.73
C PRO A 212 4.94 20.18 14.12
N GLU A 213 6.18 20.69 13.99
CA GLU A 213 7.32 19.86 13.60
C GLU A 213 7.53 18.74 14.63
N SER A 214 7.59 17.50 14.15
CA SER A 214 7.75 16.32 15.00
C SER A 214 9.22 15.87 15.12
N LEU A 215 10.08 16.26 14.16
CA LEU A 215 11.49 15.89 14.14
C LEU A 215 12.37 17.08 14.53
N PRO A 216 12.94 17.12 15.77
CA PRO A 216 13.83 18.17 16.21
C PRO A 216 15.07 18.31 15.31
N HIS A 217 15.62 19.52 15.21
CA HIS A 217 16.82 19.77 14.40
C HIS A 217 18.02 18.90 14.78
N SER A 218 18.16 18.56 16.07
CA SER A 218 19.22 17.71 16.62
C SER A 218 19.13 16.24 16.16
N GLU A 219 17.94 15.77 15.78
CA GLU A 219 17.68 14.38 15.40
C GLU A 219 17.61 14.19 13.88
N ARG A 220 17.78 15.27 13.11
CA ARG A 220 17.79 15.20 11.64
C ARG A 220 19.03 14.51 11.13
N VAL A 221 18.84 13.44 10.38
CA VAL A 221 19.92 12.62 9.85
C VAL A 221 20.09 12.90 8.35
N ARG A 222 21.33 13.15 7.93
CA ARG A 222 21.69 13.10 6.51
C ARG A 222 21.99 11.63 6.17
N GLN A 223 21.01 10.93 5.64
CA GLN A 223 21.26 9.60 5.09
C GLN A 223 22.23 9.73 3.90
N ASP A 224 23.21 8.83 3.84
CA ASP A 224 24.08 8.73 2.67
C ASP A 224 23.31 7.98 1.55
N PRO A 225 22.96 8.67 0.43
CA PRO A 225 22.24 8.03 -0.67
C PRO A 225 23.01 6.83 -1.25
N LYS A 226 24.35 6.87 -1.22
CA LYS A 226 25.19 5.76 -1.69
C LYS A 226 25.08 4.54 -0.79
N ALA A 227 24.96 4.72 0.53
CA ALA A 227 24.75 3.63 1.46
C ALA A 227 23.37 2.98 1.26
N THR A 228 22.33 3.78 1.08
CA THR A 228 20.97 3.28 0.77
C THR A 228 20.94 2.52 -0.56
N LEU A 229 21.59 3.03 -1.60
CA LEU A 229 21.65 2.35 -2.90
C LEU A 229 22.43 1.03 -2.84
N ARG A 230 23.53 0.99 -2.07
CA ARG A 230 24.26 -0.26 -1.81
C ARG A 230 23.41 -1.28 -1.04
N LEU A 231 22.64 -0.82 -0.06
CA LEU A 231 21.70 -1.69 0.67
C LEU A 231 20.63 -2.26 -0.27
N PHE A 232 20.02 -1.43 -1.13
CA PHE A 232 19.07 -1.90 -2.15
C PHE A 232 19.71 -2.93 -3.09
N GLY A 233 20.95 -2.70 -3.55
CA GLY A 233 21.68 -3.65 -4.37
C GLY A 233 21.95 -4.99 -3.66
N ARG A 234 22.19 -5.00 -2.34
CA ARG A 234 22.32 -6.23 -1.55
C ARG A 234 20.97 -6.95 -1.40
N LEU A 235 19.91 -6.22 -1.10
CA LEU A 235 18.56 -6.78 -0.94
C LEU A 235 18.07 -7.43 -2.26
N LEU A 236 18.30 -6.79 -3.40
CA LEU A 236 17.92 -7.32 -4.72
C LEU A 236 18.68 -8.60 -5.11
N ARG A 237 19.86 -8.84 -4.52
CA ARG A 237 20.64 -10.06 -4.75
C ARG A 237 20.35 -11.17 -3.74
N ASP A 238 19.61 -10.87 -2.67
CA ASP A 238 19.28 -11.84 -1.65
C ASP A 238 18.00 -12.60 -2.01
N PRO A 239 18.08 -13.92 -2.30
CA PRO A 239 16.90 -14.72 -2.64
C PRO A 239 15.83 -14.75 -1.55
N ALA A 240 16.21 -14.57 -0.27
CA ALA A 240 15.27 -14.56 0.84
C ALA A 240 14.40 -13.29 0.88
N PHE A 241 14.89 -12.21 0.28
CA PHE A 241 14.14 -10.96 0.11
C PHE A 241 13.45 -10.88 -1.25
N ILE A 242 14.21 -11.14 -2.33
CA ILE A 242 13.71 -10.85 -3.67
C ILE A 242 12.56 -11.79 -4.09
N ALA A 243 12.58 -13.07 -3.69
CA ALA A 243 11.54 -13.99 -4.12
C ALA A 243 10.18 -13.68 -3.48
N PRO A 244 10.01 -13.47 -2.15
CA PRO A 244 8.75 -12.99 -1.60
C PRO A 244 8.34 -11.61 -2.16
N THR A 245 9.30 -10.73 -2.44
CA THR A 245 9.05 -9.41 -3.02
C THR A 245 8.52 -9.51 -4.45
N LEU A 246 9.10 -10.36 -5.30
CA LEU A 246 8.60 -10.63 -6.64
C LEU A 246 7.22 -11.31 -6.61
N THR A 247 7.03 -12.28 -5.70
CA THR A 247 5.71 -12.89 -5.46
C THR A 247 4.66 -11.83 -5.13
N MET A 248 5.00 -10.89 -4.25
CA MET A 248 4.14 -9.76 -3.90
C MET A 248 3.90 -8.84 -5.11
N GLY A 249 4.95 -8.52 -5.89
CA GLY A 249 4.88 -7.67 -7.07
C GLY A 249 3.96 -8.26 -8.16
N PHE A 250 4.12 -9.54 -8.49
CA PHE A 250 3.27 -10.22 -9.47
C PHE A 250 1.83 -10.40 -8.98
N SER A 251 1.62 -10.73 -7.70
CA SER A 251 0.27 -10.80 -7.11
C SER A 251 -0.41 -9.43 -7.10
N PHE A 252 0.34 -8.37 -6.84
CA PHE A 252 -0.18 -7.02 -6.93
C PHE A 252 -0.50 -6.63 -8.38
N ALA A 253 0.32 -7.04 -9.36
CA ALA A 253 0.04 -6.82 -10.77
C ALA A 253 -1.26 -7.53 -11.21
N MET A 254 -1.52 -8.76 -10.76
CA MET A 254 -2.79 -9.46 -10.96
C MET A 254 -3.97 -8.64 -10.43
N THR A 255 -3.90 -8.20 -9.18
CA THR A 255 -4.95 -7.40 -8.54
C THR A 255 -5.13 -6.05 -9.23
N PHE A 256 -4.02 -5.41 -9.60
CA PHE A 256 -4.05 -4.10 -10.23
C PHE A 256 -4.57 -4.13 -11.67
N THR A 257 -4.34 -5.23 -12.40
CA THR A 257 -4.98 -5.51 -13.70
C THR A 257 -6.49 -5.55 -13.56
N TYR A 258 -7.02 -6.27 -12.52
CA TYR A 258 -8.45 -6.22 -12.20
C TYR A 258 -8.90 -4.77 -11.93
N ILE A 259 -8.21 -4.02 -11.08
CA ILE A 259 -8.59 -2.64 -10.71
C ILE A 259 -8.65 -1.73 -11.93
N SER A 260 -7.68 -1.81 -12.84
CA SER A 260 -7.57 -0.92 -13.99
C SER A 260 -8.48 -1.30 -15.15
N ALA A 261 -8.66 -2.58 -15.44
CA ALA A 261 -9.40 -3.05 -16.59
C ALA A 261 -10.90 -3.28 -16.31
N PHE A 262 -11.26 -3.68 -15.08
CA PHE A 262 -12.64 -4.07 -14.77
C PHE A 262 -13.64 -2.93 -14.88
N SER A 263 -13.21 -1.66 -14.74
CA SER A 263 -14.09 -0.51 -14.99
C SER A 263 -14.58 -0.51 -16.44
N PHE A 264 -13.71 -0.75 -17.40
CA PHE A 264 -14.08 -0.87 -18.81
C PHE A 264 -14.86 -2.16 -19.09
N VAL A 265 -14.34 -3.32 -18.65
CA VAL A 265 -14.99 -4.62 -18.87
C VAL A 265 -16.43 -4.60 -18.34
N SER A 266 -16.66 -4.11 -17.12
CA SER A 266 -18.01 -4.09 -16.55
C SER A 266 -18.95 -3.10 -17.25
N GLN A 267 -18.47 -1.94 -17.65
CA GLN A 267 -19.30 -0.88 -18.21
C GLN A 267 -19.43 -1.00 -19.74
N SER A 268 -18.30 -1.20 -20.46
CA SER A 268 -18.32 -1.26 -21.92
C SER A 268 -18.75 -2.63 -22.44
N GLU A 269 -18.30 -3.77 -21.83
CA GLU A 269 -18.58 -5.11 -22.31
C GLU A 269 -19.90 -5.68 -21.73
N PHE A 270 -20.17 -5.47 -20.41
CA PHE A 270 -21.37 -5.95 -19.74
C PHE A 270 -22.48 -4.93 -19.54
N GLY A 271 -22.30 -3.66 -19.97
CA GLY A 271 -23.31 -2.61 -19.89
C GLY A 271 -23.65 -2.17 -18.48
N ALA A 272 -22.76 -2.35 -17.51
CA ALA A 272 -22.98 -1.90 -16.14
C ALA A 272 -22.91 -0.38 -16.05
N THR A 273 -23.69 0.23 -15.15
CA THR A 273 -23.53 1.63 -14.82
C THR A 273 -22.31 1.87 -13.92
N ALA A 274 -21.83 3.11 -13.83
CA ALA A 274 -20.75 3.50 -12.93
C ALA A 274 -21.08 3.16 -11.44
N GLN A 275 -22.37 3.25 -11.06
CA GLN A 275 -22.84 2.89 -9.73
C GLN A 275 -22.80 1.37 -9.50
N GLN A 276 -23.24 0.58 -10.49
CA GLN A 276 -23.15 -0.89 -10.43
C GLN A 276 -21.70 -1.35 -10.34
N PHE A 277 -20.81 -0.82 -11.19
CA PHE A 277 -19.37 -1.03 -11.06
C PHE A 277 -18.87 -0.75 -9.65
N SER A 278 -19.24 0.40 -9.08
CA SER A 278 -18.80 0.83 -7.76
C SER A 278 -19.23 -0.11 -6.64
N ILE A 279 -20.48 -0.61 -6.70
CA ILE A 279 -21.01 -1.58 -5.74
C ILE A 279 -20.28 -2.91 -5.89
N ILE A 280 -20.10 -3.40 -7.12
CA ILE A 280 -19.39 -4.65 -7.40
C ILE A 280 -17.94 -4.55 -6.90
N PHE A 281 -17.27 -3.46 -7.16
CA PHE A 281 -15.92 -3.23 -6.69
C PHE A 281 -15.84 -3.23 -5.15
N GLY A 282 -16.81 -2.61 -4.49
CA GLY A 282 -16.95 -2.64 -3.04
C GLY A 282 -17.15 -4.06 -2.51
N ILE A 283 -18.02 -4.86 -3.13
CA ILE A 283 -18.25 -6.29 -2.79
C ILE A 283 -16.95 -7.09 -2.93
N ASN A 284 -16.23 -6.92 -4.04
CA ASN A 284 -14.96 -7.62 -4.26
C ASN A 284 -13.89 -7.22 -3.24
N THR A 285 -13.84 -5.93 -2.86
CA THR A 285 -12.93 -5.45 -1.81
C THR A 285 -13.27 -6.03 -0.43
N LEU A 286 -14.57 -6.28 -0.13
CA LEU A 286 -14.96 -7.02 1.07
C LEU A 286 -14.38 -8.43 1.06
N GLY A 287 -14.31 -9.10 -0.09
CA GLY A 287 -13.62 -10.39 -0.22
C GLY A 287 -12.19 -10.33 0.31
N MET A 288 -11.41 -9.30 -0.09
CA MET A 288 -10.04 -9.09 0.40
C MET A 288 -9.99 -8.82 1.91
N ILE A 289 -10.91 -8.02 2.44
CA ILE A 289 -10.99 -7.74 3.88
C ILE A 289 -11.28 -9.03 4.66
N ILE A 290 -12.23 -9.85 4.20
CA ILE A 290 -12.55 -11.15 4.82
C ILE A 290 -11.33 -12.07 4.75
N GLY A 291 -10.64 -12.13 3.61
CA GLY A 291 -9.40 -12.90 3.45
C GLY A 291 -8.31 -12.49 4.43
N ASN A 292 -8.12 -11.18 4.64
CA ASN A 292 -7.20 -10.66 5.65
C ASN A 292 -7.58 -11.09 7.09
N GLN A 293 -8.87 -11.09 7.44
CA GLN A 293 -9.34 -11.53 8.76
C GLN A 293 -9.15 -13.06 8.93
N VAL A 294 -9.46 -13.83 7.91
CA VAL A 294 -9.19 -15.27 7.91
C VAL A 294 -7.71 -15.56 8.03
N ASN A 295 -6.85 -14.81 7.31
CA ASN A 295 -5.39 -14.91 7.47
C ASN A 295 -4.95 -14.64 8.91
N ALA A 296 -5.49 -13.61 9.56
CA ALA A 296 -5.20 -13.30 10.95
C ALA A 296 -5.64 -14.43 11.90
N ALA A 297 -6.81 -15.02 11.70
CA ALA A 297 -7.31 -16.16 12.48
C ALA A 297 -6.47 -17.44 12.29
N LEU A 298 -5.84 -17.59 11.12
CA LEU A 298 -4.99 -18.74 10.81
C LEU A 298 -3.56 -18.64 11.35
N ILE A 299 -3.13 -17.51 11.90
CA ILE A 299 -1.75 -17.30 12.38
C ILE A 299 -1.34 -18.35 13.41
N THR A 300 -2.26 -18.71 14.32
CA THR A 300 -2.00 -19.70 15.38
C THR A 300 -2.10 -21.16 14.91
N ARG A 301 -2.65 -21.41 13.72
CA ARG A 301 -2.93 -22.76 13.20
C ARG A 301 -2.06 -23.16 12.02
N MET A 302 -1.58 -22.19 11.25
CA MET A 302 -0.81 -22.40 10.03
C MET A 302 0.39 -21.47 9.98
N ASP A 303 1.54 -21.99 9.56
CA ASP A 303 2.75 -21.20 9.32
C ASP A 303 2.58 -20.24 8.11
N THR A 304 3.36 -19.16 8.09
CA THR A 304 3.32 -18.14 7.06
C THR A 304 3.52 -18.70 5.63
N PRO A 305 4.47 -19.64 5.38
CA PRO A 305 4.62 -20.26 4.06
C PRO A 305 3.37 -21.00 3.57
N ARG A 306 2.71 -21.77 4.43
CA ARG A 306 1.49 -22.52 4.03
C ARG A 306 0.32 -21.60 3.72
N ARG A 307 0.13 -20.54 4.52
CA ARG A 307 -0.91 -19.51 4.26
C ARG A 307 -0.66 -18.79 2.93
N LEU A 308 0.60 -18.47 2.63
CA LEU A 308 0.97 -17.86 1.34
C LEU A 308 0.69 -18.79 0.17
N ILE A 309 1.06 -20.08 0.25
CA ILE A 309 0.77 -21.07 -0.80
C ILE A 309 -0.73 -21.21 -1.02
N ALA A 310 -1.51 -21.32 0.06
CA ALA A 310 -2.98 -21.42 -0.05
C ALA A 310 -3.57 -20.19 -0.77
N GLY A 311 -3.10 -18.99 -0.43
CA GLY A 311 -3.48 -17.75 -1.09
C GLY A 311 -3.13 -17.75 -2.59
N LEU A 312 -1.90 -18.13 -2.94
CA LEU A 312 -1.42 -18.16 -4.33
C LEU A 312 -2.20 -19.17 -5.16
N LEU A 313 -2.37 -20.39 -4.68
CA LEU A 313 -3.11 -21.44 -5.40
C LEU A 313 -4.59 -21.07 -5.56
N GLY A 314 -5.23 -20.54 -4.51
CA GLY A 314 -6.62 -20.12 -4.58
C GLY A 314 -6.84 -18.95 -5.54
N ALA A 315 -5.96 -17.94 -5.53
CA ALA A 315 -6.02 -16.83 -6.47
C ALA A 315 -5.78 -17.31 -7.92
N THR A 316 -4.78 -18.19 -8.13
CA THR A 316 -4.48 -18.75 -9.47
C THR A 316 -5.66 -19.58 -9.99
N ALA A 317 -6.28 -20.41 -9.16
CA ALA A 317 -7.47 -21.16 -9.54
C ALA A 317 -8.66 -20.25 -9.88
N SER A 318 -8.84 -19.16 -9.14
CA SER A 318 -9.90 -18.18 -9.41
C SER A 318 -9.70 -17.49 -10.77
N VAL A 319 -8.48 -17.00 -11.06
CA VAL A 319 -8.24 -16.34 -12.37
C VAL A 319 -8.24 -17.32 -13.52
N ALA A 320 -7.86 -18.60 -13.32
CA ALA A 320 -8.01 -19.65 -14.31
C ALA A 320 -9.50 -19.92 -14.59
N ALA A 321 -10.36 -19.95 -13.56
CA ALA A 321 -11.80 -20.06 -13.73
C ALA A 321 -12.39 -18.86 -14.50
N LEU A 322 -11.87 -17.64 -14.27
CA LEU A 322 -12.25 -16.45 -15.04
C LEU A 322 -11.93 -16.63 -16.54
N GLY A 323 -10.73 -17.11 -16.87
CA GLY A 323 -10.34 -17.45 -18.22
C GLY A 323 -11.25 -18.54 -18.83
N GLY A 324 -11.60 -19.58 -18.06
CA GLY A 324 -12.53 -20.63 -18.46
C GLY A 324 -13.94 -20.11 -18.78
N LEU A 325 -14.47 -19.20 -17.96
CA LEU A 325 -15.76 -18.55 -18.22
C LEU A 325 -15.74 -17.75 -19.52
N HIS A 326 -14.66 -17.06 -19.82
CA HIS A 326 -14.49 -16.32 -21.07
C HIS A 326 -14.45 -17.27 -22.27
N LEU A 327 -13.63 -18.32 -22.23
CA LEU A 327 -13.45 -19.29 -23.34
C LEU A 327 -14.72 -20.08 -23.64
N THR A 328 -15.55 -20.37 -22.62
CA THR A 328 -16.81 -21.12 -22.79
C THR A 328 -18.00 -20.23 -23.17
N GLY A 329 -17.83 -18.90 -23.23
CA GLY A 329 -18.90 -17.95 -23.51
C GLY A 329 -19.96 -17.84 -22.37
N ASN A 330 -19.66 -18.40 -21.16
CA ASN A 330 -20.58 -18.39 -20.02
C ASN A 330 -20.32 -17.20 -19.06
N ALA A 331 -19.54 -16.21 -19.50
CA ALA A 331 -19.22 -15.04 -18.70
C ALA A 331 -20.45 -14.11 -18.61
N THR A 332 -20.94 -13.91 -17.42
CA THR A 332 -21.95 -12.89 -17.07
C THR A 332 -21.37 -11.97 -16.01
N LEU A 333 -21.91 -10.77 -15.86
CA LEU A 333 -21.46 -9.84 -14.83
C LEU A 333 -21.49 -10.48 -13.43
N VAL A 334 -22.49 -11.33 -13.14
CA VAL A 334 -22.63 -12.02 -11.85
C VAL A 334 -21.56 -13.09 -11.67
N THR A 335 -21.32 -13.95 -12.68
CA THR A 335 -20.31 -15.01 -12.58
C THR A 335 -18.90 -14.44 -12.49
N VAL A 336 -18.60 -13.40 -13.26
CA VAL A 336 -17.33 -12.67 -13.20
C VAL A 336 -17.13 -12.03 -11.82
N THR A 337 -18.16 -11.37 -11.29
CA THR A 337 -18.11 -10.77 -9.94
C THR A 337 -17.83 -11.83 -8.87
N ALA A 338 -18.51 -12.97 -8.92
CA ALA A 338 -18.32 -14.05 -7.96
C ALA A 338 -16.88 -14.60 -7.98
N VAL A 339 -16.32 -14.81 -9.16
CA VAL A 339 -14.95 -15.30 -9.32
C VAL A 339 -13.93 -14.25 -8.83
N LEU A 340 -14.14 -12.97 -9.16
CA LEU A 340 -13.30 -11.88 -8.70
C LEU A 340 -13.37 -11.68 -7.18
N PHE A 341 -14.54 -11.89 -6.57
CA PHE A 341 -14.67 -11.89 -5.11
C PHE A 341 -13.79 -12.97 -4.46
N VAL A 342 -13.82 -14.20 -5.00
CA VAL A 342 -13.00 -15.32 -4.51
C VAL A 342 -11.51 -15.02 -4.73
N MET A 343 -11.14 -14.48 -5.87
CA MET A 343 -9.75 -14.03 -6.15
C MET A 343 -9.29 -13.00 -5.12
N MET A 344 -10.11 -11.98 -4.84
CA MET A 344 -9.79 -10.93 -3.85
C MET A 344 -9.69 -11.50 -2.43
N PHE A 345 -10.54 -12.47 -2.07
CA PHE A 345 -10.42 -13.18 -0.80
C PHE A 345 -9.03 -13.83 -0.65
N PHE A 346 -8.56 -14.57 -1.65
CA PHE A 346 -7.23 -15.19 -1.60
C PHE A 346 -6.09 -14.18 -1.66
N THR A 347 -6.27 -13.04 -2.33
CA THR A 347 -5.32 -11.93 -2.30
C THR A 347 -5.11 -11.39 -0.87
N GLY A 348 -6.15 -11.38 -0.06
CA GLY A 348 -6.07 -11.06 1.37
C GLY A 348 -5.13 -11.98 2.17
N LEU A 349 -4.92 -13.23 1.72
CA LEU A 349 -3.93 -14.12 2.32
C LEU A 349 -2.51 -13.86 1.77
N ILE A 350 -2.36 -13.42 0.53
CA ILE A 350 -1.05 -13.28 -0.12
C ILE A 350 -0.28 -12.10 0.47
N SER A 351 -0.86 -10.92 0.45
CA SER A 351 -0.17 -9.65 0.74
C SER A 351 0.53 -9.63 2.12
N PRO A 352 -0.15 -9.93 3.24
CA PRO A 352 0.50 -9.88 4.56
C PRO A 352 1.57 -10.97 4.73
N ASN A 353 1.38 -12.16 4.14
CA ASN A 353 2.32 -13.26 4.27
C ASN A 353 3.58 -13.04 3.43
N ALA A 354 3.45 -12.56 2.18
CA ALA A 354 4.60 -12.22 1.35
C ALA A 354 5.43 -11.09 1.96
N THR A 355 4.78 -10.03 2.47
CA THR A 355 5.44 -8.93 3.17
C THR A 355 6.18 -9.42 4.42
N THR A 356 5.55 -10.27 5.22
CA THR A 356 6.18 -10.85 6.42
C THR A 356 7.44 -11.63 6.06
N LEU A 357 7.38 -12.51 5.05
CA LEU A 357 8.53 -13.30 4.62
C LEU A 357 9.68 -12.46 4.07
N ALA A 358 9.38 -11.33 3.42
CA ALA A 358 10.39 -10.42 2.90
C ALA A 358 11.12 -9.63 4.02
N ILE A 359 10.39 -9.24 5.09
CA ILE A 359 10.88 -8.27 6.07
C ILE A 359 11.36 -8.92 7.36
N VAL A 360 10.68 -9.95 7.89
CA VAL A 360 10.97 -10.54 9.22
C VAL A 360 12.40 -11.09 9.34
N SER A 361 13.01 -11.53 8.25
CA SER A 361 14.38 -12.02 8.25
C SER A 361 15.45 -10.91 8.26
N ARG A 362 15.04 -9.61 8.32
CA ARG A 362 15.97 -8.48 8.21
C ARG A 362 16.29 -7.88 9.57
N PRO A 363 17.52 -7.37 9.77
CA PRO A 363 17.87 -6.57 10.94
C PRO A 363 16.93 -5.36 11.04
N THR A 364 16.58 -4.95 12.25
CA THR A 364 15.70 -3.80 12.51
C THR A 364 16.21 -2.51 11.84
N SER A 365 17.54 -2.34 11.74
CA SER A 365 18.18 -1.21 11.05
C SER A 365 17.94 -1.16 9.54
N GLU A 366 17.67 -2.31 8.90
CA GLU A 366 17.42 -2.43 7.46
C GLU A 366 15.92 -2.53 7.12
N ALA A 367 15.07 -2.85 8.10
CA ALA A 367 13.65 -3.14 7.89
C ALA A 367 12.88 -1.98 7.22
N GLY A 368 13.21 -0.73 7.55
CA GLY A 368 12.62 0.45 6.91
C GLY A 368 12.95 0.56 5.42
N SER A 369 14.22 0.40 5.07
CA SER A 369 14.67 0.42 3.67
C SER A 369 14.16 -0.79 2.87
N ALA A 370 14.11 -1.97 3.49
CA ALA A 370 13.52 -3.17 2.88
C ALA A 370 12.02 -2.98 2.59
N SER A 371 11.28 -2.39 3.52
CA SER A 371 9.86 -2.08 3.32
C SER A 371 9.64 -1.04 2.21
N ALA A 372 10.48 -0.01 2.12
CA ALA A 372 10.43 0.98 1.05
C ALA A 372 10.71 0.34 -0.33
N LEU A 373 11.75 -0.50 -0.42
CA LEU A 373 12.09 -1.20 -1.67
C LEU A 373 10.99 -2.17 -2.10
N LEU A 374 10.41 -2.92 -1.14
CA LEU A 374 9.27 -3.82 -1.40
C LEU A 374 8.08 -3.04 -1.96
N GLY A 375 7.67 -1.94 -1.32
CA GLY A 375 6.56 -1.12 -1.78
C GLY A 375 6.82 -0.49 -3.15
N THR A 376 8.05 -0.05 -3.41
CA THR A 376 8.45 0.48 -4.72
C THR A 376 8.33 -0.58 -5.81
N LEU A 377 8.87 -1.78 -5.59
CA LEU A 377 8.79 -2.88 -6.55
C LEU A 377 7.34 -3.33 -6.76
N GLN A 378 6.55 -3.40 -5.69
CA GLN A 378 5.13 -3.72 -5.77
C GLN A 378 4.38 -2.77 -6.73
N PHE A 379 4.53 -1.46 -6.55
CA PHE A 379 3.86 -0.48 -7.40
C PHE A 379 4.44 -0.42 -8.82
N ALA A 380 5.75 -0.59 -8.98
CA ALA A 380 6.39 -0.63 -10.29
C ALA A 380 5.90 -1.83 -11.12
N PHE A 381 5.87 -3.05 -10.53
CA PHE A 381 5.34 -4.25 -11.19
C PHE A 381 3.83 -4.12 -11.45
N GLY A 382 3.08 -3.63 -10.47
CA GLY A 382 1.64 -3.42 -10.61
C GLY A 382 1.31 -2.48 -11.77
N GLY A 383 1.94 -1.32 -11.81
CA GLY A 383 1.72 -0.35 -12.87
C GLY A 383 2.15 -0.84 -14.24
N ALA A 384 3.38 -1.39 -14.37
CA ALA A 384 3.91 -1.82 -15.65
C ALA A 384 3.14 -3.00 -16.27
N LEU A 385 2.77 -4.00 -15.47
CA LEU A 385 2.12 -5.20 -15.98
C LEU A 385 0.61 -5.03 -16.17
N ALA A 386 -0.05 -4.21 -15.35
CA ALA A 386 -1.47 -3.93 -15.53
C ALA A 386 -1.76 -3.18 -16.84
N ALA A 387 -0.87 -2.28 -17.25
CA ALA A 387 -0.96 -1.61 -18.55
C ALA A 387 -0.98 -2.59 -19.72
N ALA A 388 -0.41 -3.80 -19.55
CA ALA A 388 -0.43 -4.84 -20.57
C ALA A 388 -1.85 -5.35 -20.89
N ALA A 389 -2.82 -5.21 -19.99
CA ALA A 389 -4.21 -5.60 -20.26
C ALA A 389 -4.88 -4.74 -21.35
N GLY A 390 -4.43 -3.50 -21.53
CA GLY A 390 -4.88 -2.61 -22.59
C GLY A 390 -4.07 -2.69 -23.89
N LEU A 391 -3.02 -3.51 -23.95
CA LEU A 391 -2.20 -3.71 -25.17
C LEU A 391 -2.86 -4.71 -26.12
N THR A 392 -4.13 -4.50 -26.45
CA THR A 392 -4.83 -5.22 -27.50
C THR A 392 -4.66 -4.50 -28.85
N SER A 393 -4.95 -5.18 -29.93
CA SER A 393 -4.88 -4.57 -31.29
C SER A 393 -5.82 -3.38 -31.47
N THR A 394 -6.89 -3.32 -30.69
CA THR A 394 -7.89 -2.23 -30.68
C THR A 394 -7.62 -1.17 -29.59
N GLY A 395 -6.73 -1.45 -28.63
CA GLY A 395 -6.51 -0.58 -27.49
C GLY A 395 -7.64 -0.66 -26.43
N GLU A 396 -8.55 -1.62 -26.58
CA GLU A 396 -9.68 -1.86 -25.67
C GLU A 396 -9.35 -2.93 -24.63
N ALA A 397 -9.80 -2.73 -23.39
CA ALA A 397 -9.67 -3.71 -22.33
C ALA A 397 -10.88 -4.66 -22.35
N THR A 398 -10.66 -5.91 -22.75
CA THR A 398 -11.69 -6.95 -22.77
C THR A 398 -11.56 -7.89 -21.58
N LEU A 399 -12.63 -8.67 -21.27
CA LEU A 399 -12.56 -9.72 -20.26
C LEU A 399 -11.44 -10.72 -20.60
N GLY A 400 -11.23 -11.04 -21.87
CA GLY A 400 -10.20 -11.95 -22.31
C GLY A 400 -8.78 -11.41 -22.06
N SER A 401 -8.50 -10.15 -22.41
CA SER A 401 -7.19 -9.53 -22.18
C SER A 401 -6.91 -9.38 -20.67
N MET A 402 -7.90 -8.96 -19.89
CA MET A 402 -7.82 -8.87 -18.44
C MET A 402 -7.51 -10.24 -17.82
N ALA A 403 -8.28 -11.27 -18.16
CA ALA A 403 -8.08 -12.62 -17.65
C ALA A 403 -6.72 -13.20 -18.01
N LEU A 404 -6.24 -13.00 -19.24
CA LEU A 404 -4.92 -13.47 -19.71
C LEU A 404 -3.80 -12.86 -18.85
N VAL A 405 -3.76 -11.54 -18.68
CA VAL A 405 -2.73 -10.87 -17.88
C VAL A 405 -2.80 -11.31 -16.43
N MET A 406 -4.01 -11.46 -15.87
CA MET A 406 -4.19 -11.95 -14.50
C MET A 406 -3.70 -13.40 -14.33
N VAL A 407 -3.96 -14.29 -15.28
CA VAL A 407 -3.47 -15.67 -15.26
C VAL A 407 -1.94 -15.70 -15.34
N VAL A 408 -1.33 -14.98 -16.28
CA VAL A 408 0.14 -14.94 -16.46
C VAL A 408 0.82 -14.41 -15.19
N THR A 409 0.32 -13.31 -14.63
CA THR A 409 0.91 -12.71 -13.42
C THR A 409 0.72 -13.58 -12.19
N SER A 410 -0.42 -14.23 -12.05
CA SER A 410 -0.70 -15.18 -10.95
C SER A 410 0.18 -16.44 -11.03
N LEU A 411 0.36 -17.00 -12.23
CA LEU A 411 1.28 -18.12 -12.46
C LEU A 411 2.73 -17.72 -12.19
N ALA A 412 3.14 -16.51 -12.58
CA ALA A 412 4.46 -15.98 -12.28
C ALA A 412 4.69 -15.84 -10.77
N ALA A 413 3.70 -15.28 -10.03
CA ALA A 413 3.75 -15.17 -8.57
C ALA A 413 3.92 -16.54 -7.90
N THR A 414 3.10 -17.50 -8.31
CA THR A 414 3.11 -18.87 -7.77
C THR A 414 4.41 -19.59 -8.12
N GLY A 415 4.87 -19.49 -9.38
CA GLY A 415 6.10 -20.10 -9.87
C GLY A 415 7.35 -19.60 -9.15
N VAL A 416 7.48 -18.28 -8.99
CA VAL A 416 8.61 -17.65 -8.26
C VAL A 416 8.65 -18.17 -6.81
N TYR A 417 7.51 -18.24 -6.14
CA TYR A 417 7.48 -18.70 -4.76
C TYR A 417 7.79 -20.20 -4.64
N LEU A 418 7.22 -21.05 -5.48
CA LEU A 418 7.50 -22.49 -5.48
C LEU A 418 8.97 -22.78 -5.81
N ALA A 419 9.58 -22.07 -6.76
CA ALA A 419 11.00 -22.19 -7.06
C ALA A 419 11.88 -21.88 -5.83
N LEU A 420 11.53 -20.88 -5.01
CA LEU A 420 12.22 -20.59 -3.75
C LEU A 420 12.08 -21.74 -2.75
N VAL A 421 10.87 -22.27 -2.59
CA VAL A 421 10.60 -23.39 -1.63
C VAL A 421 11.38 -24.64 -2.04
N LEU A 422 11.38 -24.99 -3.32
CA LEU A 422 12.12 -26.14 -3.84
C LEU A 422 13.63 -25.98 -3.65
N ARG A 423 14.18 -24.78 -3.94
CA ARG A 423 15.60 -24.50 -3.74
C ARG A 423 16.03 -24.61 -2.27
N ARG A 424 15.21 -24.19 -1.32
CA ARG A 424 15.51 -24.35 0.11
C ARG A 424 15.51 -25.82 0.54
N ARG A 425 14.58 -26.64 0.02
CA ARG A 425 14.55 -28.08 0.30
C ARG A 425 15.77 -28.80 -0.26
N SER A 426 16.19 -28.48 -1.48
CA SER A 426 17.38 -29.10 -2.10
C SER A 426 18.67 -28.77 -1.34
N VAL A 427 18.82 -27.54 -0.86
CA VAL A 427 19.98 -27.14 -0.04
C VAL A 427 19.96 -27.85 1.33
N SER A 428 18.80 -28.01 1.96
CA SER A 428 18.66 -28.74 3.23
C SER A 428 18.97 -30.23 3.07
N LEU A 429 18.60 -30.87 1.97
CA LEU A 429 18.89 -32.27 1.67
C LEU A 429 20.34 -32.48 1.27
N ALA A 430 21.02 -31.50 0.69
CA ALA A 430 22.44 -31.55 0.36
C ALA A 430 23.35 -31.29 1.56
N ALA A 431 22.82 -30.73 2.65
CA ALA A 431 23.55 -30.45 3.91
C ALA A 431 23.28 -31.48 4.99
N ALA A 432 22.37 -32.43 4.79
CA ALA A 432 22.08 -33.58 5.64
C ALA A 432 22.75 -34.85 5.11
#